data_350978cfab857f891fab5307141b6e4e
#
_entry.id   350978cfab857f891fab5307141b6e4e
#
_cell.length_a   1.000
_cell.length_b   1.000
_cell.length_c   1.000
_cell.angle_alpha   90.00
_cell.angle_beta   90.00
_cell.angle_gamma   90.00
#
_symmetry.space_group_name_H-M   'P 1'
#
loop_
_entity.id
_entity.type
_entity.pdbx_description
1 polymer ?
#
loop_
_entity_poly.entity_id
_entity_poly.type
_entity_poly.pdbx_seq_one_letter_code
_entity_poly.pdbx_strand_id
1 'polypeptide(L)'
;MTLTEIRSQGARRKVTRGARRGPAARMVSAFWFILPFVLLIVIWAAVVAVTNTPMRVFPQVTDVLAALREMWVSGDLLRHLGASLRRVGVGAAIAVLTALPFGVALGVSPTLAAFFAPLLRFSVALAGIAWIPIATLWLGYSDSAVIFIVWNAMFFALTYNAMLGVQRIPIELLRAARSMGAGRLHMFFEVLLPGALPSIVTGLRIGLGYGWRGLVAAEIIASSAGLGYALFLAQTEFSTDVVITAMVIIGVLWLVMDRLLLAPLERRTVERWGMKGATS
;
A
#
# COMPACT_ATOMS: atom_id res chain seq x y z
N MET A 1 -12.27 -6.54 -54.22
CA MET A 1 -11.84 -6.98 -52.88
C MET A 1 -12.74 -8.14 -52.49
N THR A 2 -12.28 -9.36 -52.66
CA THR A 2 -13.09 -10.56 -52.60
C THR A 2 -13.17 -11.08 -51.18
N LEU A 3 -14.34 -11.66 -50.80
CA LEU A 3 -14.66 -12.21 -49.48
C LEU A 3 -13.64 -13.25 -48.93
N THR A 4 -12.72 -13.70 -49.77
CA THR A 4 -11.64 -14.63 -49.45
C THR A 4 -10.47 -13.93 -48.71
N GLU A 5 -10.23 -12.66 -48.89
CA GLU A 5 -9.13 -11.91 -48.22
C GLU A 5 -9.48 -11.51 -46.79
N ILE A 6 -10.74 -11.35 -46.47
CA ILE A 6 -11.20 -11.02 -45.09
C ILE A 6 -11.07 -12.25 -44.18
N ARG A 7 -11.18 -13.45 -44.74
CA ARG A 7 -11.09 -14.72 -43.98
C ARG A 7 -9.67 -15.10 -43.59
N SER A 8 -8.66 -14.61 -44.30
CA SER A 8 -7.24 -14.93 -44.02
C SER A 8 -6.59 -14.07 -42.94
N GLN A 9 -7.12 -12.87 -42.65
CA GLN A 9 -6.59 -12.00 -41.60
C GLN A 9 -7.15 -12.31 -40.18
N GLY A 10 -8.24 -13.08 -40.07
CA GLY A 10 -8.84 -13.46 -38.79
C GLY A 10 -8.13 -14.62 -38.05
N ALA A 11 -7.21 -15.33 -38.68
CA ALA A 11 -6.75 -16.64 -38.20
C ALA A 11 -5.36 -16.67 -37.55
N ARG A 12 -4.74 -15.56 -37.17
CA ARG A 12 -3.40 -15.58 -36.52
C ARG A 12 -3.24 -14.59 -35.36
N ARG A 13 -4.25 -14.36 -34.56
CA ARG A 13 -3.99 -13.88 -33.20
C ARG A 13 -3.66 -15.06 -32.30
N LYS A 14 -2.46 -15.60 -32.44
CA LYS A 14 -1.86 -16.50 -31.47
C LYS A 14 -1.93 -15.81 -30.12
N VAL A 15 -2.83 -16.28 -29.25
CA VAL A 15 -2.79 -16.03 -27.82
C VAL A 15 -1.42 -16.53 -27.36
N THR A 16 -0.45 -15.63 -27.27
CA THR A 16 0.83 -15.93 -26.63
C THR A 16 0.48 -16.16 -25.15
N ARG A 17 0.23 -17.44 -24.82
CA ARG A 17 0.24 -17.94 -23.44
C ARG A 17 1.51 -17.35 -22.82
N GLY A 18 1.35 -16.62 -21.71
CA GLY A 18 2.43 -15.98 -21.00
C GLY A 18 3.61 -16.93 -20.84
N ALA A 19 4.64 -16.71 -21.63
CA ALA A 19 5.86 -17.48 -21.55
C ALA A 19 6.37 -17.35 -20.10
N ARG A 20 6.43 -18.46 -19.38
CA ARG A 20 7.07 -18.53 -18.08
C ARG A 20 8.48 -17.96 -18.30
N ARG A 21 8.72 -16.78 -17.76
CA ARG A 21 10.05 -16.15 -17.87
C ARG A 21 11.06 -17.16 -17.37
N GLY A 22 11.97 -17.58 -18.24
CA GLY A 22 13.02 -18.54 -17.92
C GLY A 22 13.88 -18.04 -16.74
N PRO A 23 14.65 -18.93 -16.11
CA PRO A 23 15.49 -18.58 -14.96
C PRO A 23 16.40 -17.38 -15.24
N ALA A 24 16.96 -17.27 -16.46
CA ALA A 24 17.78 -16.14 -16.90
C ALA A 24 17.01 -14.79 -16.84
N ALA A 25 15.76 -14.76 -17.30
CA ALA A 25 14.95 -13.53 -17.25
C ALA A 25 14.59 -13.12 -15.80
N ARG A 26 14.46 -14.08 -14.88
CA ARG A 26 14.27 -13.81 -13.45
C ARG A 26 15.56 -13.25 -12.83
N MET A 27 16.72 -13.79 -13.18
CA MET A 27 18.03 -13.27 -12.73
C MET A 27 18.25 -11.85 -13.20
N VAL A 28 18.02 -11.55 -14.49
CA VAL A 28 18.12 -10.20 -15.03
C VAL A 28 17.16 -9.23 -14.32
N SER A 29 15.91 -9.64 -14.08
CA SER A 29 14.96 -8.77 -13.36
C SER A 29 15.34 -8.55 -11.88
N ALA A 30 15.93 -9.54 -11.22
CA ALA A 30 16.46 -9.41 -9.87
C ALA A 30 17.69 -8.49 -9.83
N PHE A 31 18.59 -8.62 -10.79
CA PHE A 31 19.75 -7.74 -10.93
C PHE A 31 19.34 -6.26 -11.06
N TRP A 32 18.46 -5.94 -12.01
CA TRP A 32 17.95 -4.57 -12.18
C TRP A 32 17.19 -4.04 -10.98
N PHE A 33 16.63 -4.91 -10.16
CA PHE A 33 15.97 -4.52 -8.91
C PHE A 33 16.97 -4.21 -7.78
N ILE A 34 18.04 -5.00 -7.66
CA ILE A 34 19.04 -4.87 -6.59
C ILE A 34 20.05 -3.76 -6.91
N LEU A 35 20.37 -3.56 -8.18
CA LEU A 35 21.39 -2.61 -8.64
C LEU A 35 21.24 -1.19 -8.04
N PRO A 36 20.05 -0.56 -7.99
CA PRO A 36 19.89 0.78 -7.40
C PRO A 36 20.25 0.81 -5.92
N PHE A 37 19.93 -0.25 -5.17
CA PHE A 37 20.24 -0.32 -3.73
C PHE A 37 21.73 -0.49 -3.49
N VAL A 38 22.39 -1.33 -4.30
CA VAL A 38 23.86 -1.50 -4.25
C VAL A 38 24.54 -0.18 -4.59
N LEU A 39 24.09 0.50 -5.66
CA LEU A 39 24.64 1.80 -6.05
C LEU A 39 24.48 2.84 -4.94
N LEU A 40 23.32 2.88 -4.29
CA LEU A 40 23.07 3.77 -3.15
C LEU A 40 24.05 3.52 -2.00
N ILE A 41 24.27 2.24 -1.65
CA ILE A 41 25.22 1.85 -0.59
C ILE A 41 26.65 2.22 -0.96
N VAL A 42 27.05 2.00 -2.23
CA VAL A 42 28.38 2.36 -2.71
C VAL A 42 28.61 3.87 -2.67
N ILE A 43 27.62 4.65 -3.15
CA ILE A 43 27.68 6.11 -3.08
C ILE A 43 27.77 6.58 -1.62
N TRP A 44 26.97 6.02 -0.74
CA TRP A 44 27.03 6.32 0.69
C TRP A 44 28.42 6.05 1.28
N ALA A 45 28.95 4.83 1.07
CA ALA A 45 30.28 4.46 1.54
C ALA A 45 31.37 5.39 0.99
N ALA A 46 31.31 5.74 -0.30
CA ALA A 46 32.22 6.68 -0.93
C ALA A 46 32.15 8.10 -0.32
N VAL A 47 30.94 8.61 -0.09
CA VAL A 47 30.74 9.92 0.55
C VAL A 47 31.34 9.93 1.95
N VAL A 48 31.07 8.92 2.78
CA VAL A 48 31.63 8.83 4.14
C VAL A 48 33.17 8.75 4.10
N ALA A 49 33.74 7.98 3.18
CA ALA A 49 35.20 7.84 3.05
C ALA A 49 35.89 9.14 2.61
N VAL A 50 35.26 9.94 1.72
CA VAL A 50 35.82 11.20 1.22
C VAL A 50 35.65 12.34 2.21
N THR A 51 34.51 12.43 2.89
CA THR A 51 34.17 13.58 3.74
C THR A 51 34.74 13.49 5.15
N ASN A 52 35.19 12.28 5.60
CA ASN A 52 35.65 12.05 7.00
C ASN A 52 34.67 12.60 8.04
N THR A 53 33.37 12.52 7.75
CA THR A 53 32.34 13.09 8.61
C THR A 53 32.29 12.34 9.96
N PRO A 54 32.03 13.05 11.07
CA PRO A 54 31.87 12.40 12.37
C PRO A 54 30.71 11.40 12.33
N MET A 55 30.86 10.25 13.00
CA MET A 55 29.85 9.19 13.10
C MET A 55 28.46 9.71 13.51
N ARG A 56 28.41 10.75 14.37
CA ARG A 56 27.16 11.40 14.80
C ARG A 56 26.39 12.10 13.69
N VAL A 57 27.06 12.48 12.60
CA VAL A 57 26.42 13.19 11.47
C VAL A 57 26.10 12.21 10.37
N PHE A 58 27.07 11.36 10.00
CA PHE A 58 26.89 10.39 8.93
C PHE A 58 27.69 9.11 9.22
N PRO A 59 27.03 8.06 9.79
CA PRO A 59 27.70 6.84 10.22
C PRO A 59 28.15 6.00 9.00
N GLN A 60 29.10 5.10 9.23
CA GLN A 60 29.51 4.11 8.25
C GLN A 60 28.43 3.03 8.08
N VAL A 61 28.45 2.33 6.95
CA VAL A 61 27.54 1.19 6.72
C VAL A 61 27.74 0.08 7.78
N THR A 62 28.98 -0.08 8.25
CA THR A 62 29.33 -1.01 9.35
C THR A 62 28.65 -0.67 10.67
N ASP A 63 28.52 0.62 10.99
CA ASP A 63 27.90 1.08 12.23
C ASP A 63 26.39 0.79 12.21
N VAL A 64 25.75 0.99 11.07
CA VAL A 64 24.33 0.66 10.86
C VAL A 64 24.09 -0.83 10.98
N LEU A 65 25.01 -1.67 10.47
CA LEU A 65 24.90 -3.12 10.63
C LEU A 65 25.14 -3.56 12.08
N ALA A 66 26.04 -2.89 12.79
CA ALA A 66 26.27 -3.14 14.22
C ALA A 66 25.04 -2.76 15.05
N ALA A 67 24.44 -1.59 14.80
CA ALA A 67 23.21 -1.15 15.44
C ALA A 67 22.03 -2.11 15.16
N LEU A 68 21.90 -2.60 13.93
CA LEU A 68 20.89 -3.61 13.58
C LEU A 68 21.07 -4.91 14.39
N ARG A 69 22.33 -5.36 14.50
CA ARG A 69 22.65 -6.55 15.28
C ARG A 69 22.35 -6.35 16.78
N GLU A 70 22.67 -5.20 17.32
CA GLU A 70 22.40 -4.87 18.71
C GLU A 70 20.89 -4.84 18.99
N MET A 71 20.09 -4.16 18.18
CA MET A 71 18.62 -4.14 18.26
C MET A 71 18.01 -5.54 18.14
N TRP A 72 18.65 -6.44 17.36
CA TRP A 72 18.20 -7.83 17.24
C TRP A 72 18.50 -8.62 18.51
N VAL A 73 19.73 -8.53 19.04
CA VAL A 73 20.18 -9.28 20.22
C VAL A 73 19.49 -8.81 21.49
N SER A 74 19.23 -7.49 21.63
CA SER A 74 18.47 -6.94 22.77
C SER A 74 16.99 -7.32 22.74
N GLY A 75 16.46 -7.74 21.60
CA GLY A 75 15.04 -7.98 21.39
C GLY A 75 14.20 -6.73 21.10
N ASP A 76 14.81 -5.55 21.12
CA ASP A 76 14.12 -4.28 20.86
C ASP A 76 13.53 -4.21 19.45
N LEU A 77 14.25 -4.77 18.46
CA LEU A 77 13.75 -4.85 17.09
C LEU A 77 12.42 -5.60 17.02
N LEU A 78 12.31 -6.76 17.65
CA LEU A 78 11.08 -7.57 17.62
C LEU A 78 9.94 -6.88 18.37
N ARG A 79 10.24 -6.21 19.47
CA ARG A 79 9.26 -5.44 20.24
C ARG A 79 8.69 -4.30 19.43
N HIS A 80 9.53 -3.48 18.79
CA HIS A 80 9.09 -2.34 17.96
C HIS A 80 8.40 -2.79 16.68
N LEU A 81 8.93 -3.83 16.01
CA LEU A 81 8.33 -4.42 14.82
C LEU A 81 6.92 -4.96 15.11
N GLY A 82 6.78 -5.74 16.19
CA GLY A 82 5.51 -6.32 16.61
C GLY A 82 4.46 -5.25 16.93
N ALA A 83 4.85 -4.17 17.62
CA ALA A 83 3.96 -3.06 17.92
C ALA A 83 3.46 -2.37 16.63
N SER A 84 4.35 -2.02 15.71
CA SER A 84 4.00 -1.38 14.44
C SER A 84 3.13 -2.27 13.57
N LEU A 85 3.47 -3.56 13.43
CA LEU A 85 2.68 -4.52 12.63
C LEU A 85 1.29 -4.74 13.21
N ARG A 86 1.17 -4.85 14.52
CA ARG A 86 -0.14 -4.97 15.19
C ARG A 86 -1.01 -3.76 14.91
N ARG A 87 -0.49 -2.54 15.06
CA ARG A 87 -1.25 -1.30 14.84
C ARG A 87 -1.69 -1.11 13.40
N VAL A 88 -0.78 -1.35 12.43
CA VAL A 88 -1.16 -1.26 11.03
C VAL A 88 -2.15 -2.36 10.65
N GLY A 89 -1.99 -3.58 11.17
CA GLY A 89 -2.91 -4.68 10.94
C GLY A 89 -4.31 -4.40 11.46
N VAL A 90 -4.43 -3.92 12.70
CA VAL A 90 -5.72 -3.56 13.31
C VAL A 90 -6.35 -2.36 12.59
N GLY A 91 -5.58 -1.29 12.33
CA GLY A 91 -6.06 -0.11 11.62
C GLY A 91 -6.53 -0.43 10.20
N ALA A 92 -5.78 -1.28 9.47
CA ALA A 92 -6.15 -1.75 8.14
C ALA A 92 -7.42 -2.62 8.17
N ALA A 93 -7.55 -3.52 9.14
CA ALA A 93 -8.75 -4.35 9.28
C ALA A 93 -10.00 -3.48 9.51
N ILE A 94 -9.93 -2.52 10.44
CA ILE A 94 -11.03 -1.59 10.70
C ILE A 94 -11.33 -0.75 9.45
N ALA A 95 -10.30 -0.27 8.73
CA ALA A 95 -10.47 0.49 7.49
C ALA A 95 -11.19 -0.34 6.42
N VAL A 96 -10.79 -1.59 6.20
CA VAL A 96 -11.44 -2.48 5.23
C VAL A 96 -12.90 -2.72 5.59
N LEU A 97 -13.18 -3.06 6.86
CA LEU A 97 -14.53 -3.35 7.34
C LEU A 97 -15.48 -2.16 7.25
N THR A 98 -14.97 -0.93 7.38
CA THR A 98 -15.79 0.28 7.35
C THR A 98 -15.83 0.94 5.98
N ALA A 99 -14.69 1.04 5.28
CA ALA A 99 -14.58 1.73 4.00
C ALA A 99 -15.22 0.97 2.84
N LEU A 100 -15.12 -0.36 2.81
CA LEU A 100 -15.68 -1.13 1.69
C LEU A 100 -17.22 -1.06 1.65
N PRO A 101 -17.96 -1.35 2.72
CA PRO A 101 -19.42 -1.21 2.68
C PRO A 101 -19.86 0.21 2.36
N PHE A 102 -19.21 1.20 2.96
CA PHE A 102 -19.51 2.60 2.73
C PHE A 102 -19.21 3.02 1.28
N GLY A 103 -18.03 2.66 0.74
CA GLY A 103 -17.64 2.96 -0.64
C GLY A 103 -18.57 2.30 -1.68
N VAL A 104 -18.96 1.03 -1.45
CA VAL A 104 -19.92 0.35 -2.31
C VAL A 104 -21.29 1.01 -2.25
N ALA A 105 -21.77 1.37 -1.07
CA ALA A 105 -23.04 2.09 -0.91
C ALA A 105 -23.05 3.43 -1.68
N LEU A 106 -21.95 4.18 -1.62
CA LEU A 106 -21.76 5.40 -2.40
C LEU A 106 -21.71 5.11 -3.90
N GLY A 107 -21.07 4.01 -4.30
CA GLY A 107 -21.00 3.61 -5.71
C GLY A 107 -22.34 3.26 -6.34
N VAL A 108 -23.24 2.64 -5.56
CA VAL A 108 -24.56 2.22 -6.00
C VAL A 108 -25.59 3.38 -6.01
N SER A 109 -25.42 4.35 -5.10
CA SER A 109 -26.36 5.46 -4.93
C SER A 109 -25.79 6.79 -5.44
N PRO A 110 -26.25 7.33 -6.60
CA PRO A 110 -25.78 8.61 -7.10
C PRO A 110 -26.04 9.77 -6.13
N THR A 111 -27.14 9.73 -5.39
CA THR A 111 -27.48 10.77 -4.39
C THR A 111 -26.47 10.77 -3.24
N LEU A 112 -26.17 9.60 -2.66
CA LEU A 112 -25.15 9.49 -1.61
C LEU A 112 -23.77 9.88 -2.14
N ALA A 113 -23.42 9.45 -3.35
CA ALA A 113 -22.17 9.84 -3.99
C ALA A 113 -22.06 11.35 -4.15
N ALA A 114 -23.09 12.02 -4.67
CA ALA A 114 -23.10 13.47 -4.85
C ALA A 114 -22.94 14.23 -3.53
N PHE A 115 -23.56 13.73 -2.46
CA PHE A 115 -23.47 14.33 -1.12
C PHE A 115 -22.09 14.14 -0.48
N PHE A 116 -21.53 12.91 -0.52
CA PHE A 116 -20.27 12.60 0.15
C PHE A 116 -19.01 12.83 -0.68
N ALA A 117 -19.11 12.90 -2.02
CA ALA A 117 -17.92 13.03 -2.88
C ALA A 117 -17.08 14.29 -2.58
N PRO A 118 -17.64 15.49 -2.30
CA PRO A 118 -16.84 16.65 -1.91
C PRO A 118 -16.06 16.41 -0.62
N LEU A 119 -16.72 15.79 0.39
CA LEU A 119 -16.12 15.47 1.68
C LEU A 119 -15.00 14.44 1.54
N LEU A 120 -15.20 13.39 0.72
CA LEU A 120 -14.16 12.39 0.45
C LEU A 120 -12.94 13.01 -0.22
N ARG A 121 -13.15 13.87 -1.24
CA ARG A 121 -12.04 14.56 -1.93
C ARG A 121 -11.27 15.47 -0.99
N PHE A 122 -11.96 16.21 -0.15
CA PHE A 122 -11.37 17.06 0.88
C PHE A 122 -10.54 16.22 1.87
N SER A 123 -11.11 15.13 2.38
CA SER A 123 -10.45 14.27 3.36
C SER A 123 -9.25 13.50 2.79
N VAL A 124 -9.29 13.10 1.52
CA VAL A 124 -8.13 12.50 0.84
C VAL A 124 -7.00 13.52 0.65
N ALA A 125 -7.34 14.80 0.42
CA ALA A 125 -6.35 15.88 0.30
C ALA A 125 -5.69 16.21 1.65
N LEU A 126 -6.41 16.00 2.78
CA LEU A 126 -5.82 16.13 4.12
C LEU A 126 -4.88 14.95 4.37
N ALA A 127 -3.59 15.25 4.48
CA ALA A 127 -2.61 14.25 4.87
C ALA A 127 -2.98 13.64 6.22
N GLY A 128 -2.90 12.30 6.35
CA GLY A 128 -3.21 11.59 7.61
C GLY A 128 -2.43 12.14 8.82
N ILE A 129 -1.24 12.69 8.61
CA ILE A 129 -0.40 13.33 9.63
C ILE A 129 -1.12 14.54 10.26
N ALA A 130 -1.92 15.30 9.52
CA ALA A 130 -2.64 16.46 10.03
C ALA A 130 -3.67 16.10 11.12
N TRP A 131 -4.08 14.83 11.21
CA TRP A 131 -5.01 14.34 12.21
C TRP A 131 -4.35 13.95 13.54
N ILE A 132 -3.01 13.87 13.60
CA ILE A 132 -2.29 13.44 14.82
C ILE A 132 -2.63 14.30 16.04
N PRO A 133 -2.61 15.66 15.96
CA PRO A 133 -2.96 16.49 17.14
C PRO A 133 -4.37 16.23 17.68
N ILE A 134 -5.33 16.04 16.79
CA ILE A 134 -6.72 15.74 17.18
C ILE A 134 -6.82 14.33 17.75
N ALA A 135 -6.15 13.34 17.14
CA ALA A 135 -6.13 11.98 17.63
C ALA A 135 -5.53 11.88 19.04
N THR A 136 -4.44 12.59 19.29
CA THR A 136 -3.79 12.62 20.62
C THR A 136 -4.64 13.37 21.65
N LEU A 137 -5.36 14.39 21.24
CA LEU A 137 -6.28 15.13 22.12
C LEU A 137 -7.48 14.25 22.55
N TRP A 138 -8.04 13.46 21.63
CA TRP A 138 -9.22 12.63 21.91
C TRP A 138 -8.88 11.29 22.58
N LEU A 139 -7.79 10.67 22.18
CA LEU A 139 -7.43 9.29 22.56
C LEU A 139 -6.17 9.21 23.43
N GLY A 140 -5.55 10.35 23.71
CA GLY A 140 -4.28 10.42 24.43
C GLY A 140 -3.10 9.86 23.63
N TYR A 141 -1.95 9.78 24.30
CA TYR A 141 -0.74 9.15 23.75
C TYR A 141 -0.86 7.61 23.89
N SER A 142 -1.50 6.99 22.94
CA SER A 142 -1.92 5.59 23.05
C SER A 142 -1.88 4.85 21.71
N ASP A 143 -1.91 3.51 21.77
CA ASP A 143 -2.07 2.66 20.59
C ASP A 143 -3.34 3.01 19.80
N SER A 144 -4.40 3.39 20.48
CA SER A 144 -5.67 3.77 19.85
C SER A 144 -5.53 5.01 18.97
N ALA A 145 -4.73 6.01 19.38
CA ALA A 145 -4.46 7.18 18.57
C ALA A 145 -3.72 6.80 17.28
N VAL A 146 -2.70 5.94 17.39
CA VAL A 146 -1.95 5.46 16.22
C VAL A 146 -2.83 4.64 15.28
N ILE A 147 -3.63 3.72 15.82
CA ILE A 147 -4.59 2.90 15.05
C ILE A 147 -5.61 3.80 14.34
N PHE A 148 -6.11 4.84 15.00
CA PHE A 148 -7.03 5.81 14.41
C PHE A 148 -6.39 6.52 13.20
N ILE A 149 -5.13 6.94 13.28
CA ILE A 149 -4.42 7.59 12.16
C ILE A 149 -4.29 6.63 10.98
N VAL A 150 -3.91 5.36 11.22
CA VAL A 150 -3.83 4.34 10.17
C VAL A 150 -5.19 4.12 9.52
N TRP A 151 -6.24 3.92 10.34
CA TRP A 151 -7.61 3.77 9.87
C TRP A 151 -8.06 4.97 9.03
N ASN A 152 -7.88 6.19 9.53
CA ASN A 152 -8.30 7.41 8.86
C ASN A 152 -7.62 7.57 7.48
N ALA A 153 -6.30 7.38 7.41
CA ALA A 153 -5.54 7.48 6.17
C ALA A 153 -5.99 6.44 5.12
N MET A 154 -6.33 5.23 5.56
CA MET A 154 -6.79 4.16 4.68
C MET A 154 -8.26 4.31 4.29
N PHE A 155 -9.11 4.73 5.23
CA PHE A 155 -10.57 4.78 5.07
C PHE A 155 -10.98 5.63 3.86
N PHE A 156 -10.51 6.85 3.76
CA PHE A 156 -10.91 7.74 2.68
C PHE A 156 -10.40 7.27 1.33
N ALA A 157 -9.16 6.82 1.24
CA ALA A 157 -8.56 6.32 0.00
C ALA A 157 -9.28 5.06 -0.50
N LEU A 158 -9.57 4.12 0.40
CA LEU A 158 -10.25 2.87 0.06
C LEU A 158 -11.72 3.11 -0.29
N THR A 159 -12.44 3.94 0.46
CA THR A 159 -13.82 4.34 0.17
C THR A 159 -13.95 4.96 -1.22
N TYR A 160 -13.08 5.89 -1.55
CA TYR A 160 -13.11 6.58 -2.84
C TYR A 160 -12.86 5.61 -4.01
N ASN A 161 -11.86 4.73 -3.86
CA ASN A 161 -11.58 3.73 -4.90
C ASN A 161 -12.68 2.66 -5.02
N ALA A 162 -13.29 2.24 -3.91
CA ALA A 162 -14.43 1.32 -3.93
C ALA A 162 -15.64 1.94 -4.63
N MET A 163 -15.96 3.20 -4.31
CA MET A 163 -17.01 3.97 -4.99
C MET A 163 -16.77 4.04 -6.50
N LEU A 164 -15.58 4.46 -6.92
CA LEU A 164 -15.23 4.54 -8.34
C LEU A 164 -15.25 3.17 -9.02
N GLY A 165 -14.85 2.12 -8.32
CA GLY A 165 -14.88 0.75 -8.82
C GLY A 165 -16.29 0.31 -9.20
N VAL A 166 -17.26 0.57 -8.33
CA VAL A 166 -18.67 0.27 -8.59
C VAL A 166 -19.23 1.13 -9.72
N GLN A 167 -18.92 2.42 -9.76
CA GLN A 167 -19.41 3.35 -10.78
C GLN A 167 -18.88 3.04 -12.18
N ARG A 168 -17.74 2.37 -12.30
CA ARG A 168 -17.16 1.96 -13.59
C ARG A 168 -17.75 0.70 -14.19
N ILE A 169 -18.63 0.01 -13.48
CA ILE A 169 -19.28 -1.21 -13.98
C ILE A 169 -20.26 -0.80 -15.07
N PRO A 170 -20.18 -1.36 -16.31
CA PRO A 170 -21.10 -1.06 -17.39
C PRO A 170 -22.55 -1.33 -17.00
N ILE A 171 -23.43 -0.37 -17.28
CA ILE A 171 -24.85 -0.45 -16.91
C ILE A 171 -25.54 -1.63 -17.62
N GLU A 172 -25.03 -2.02 -18.80
CA GLU A 172 -25.51 -3.15 -19.58
C GLU A 172 -25.39 -4.47 -18.79
N LEU A 173 -24.30 -4.67 -18.05
CA LEU A 173 -24.14 -5.85 -17.20
C LEU A 173 -25.18 -5.89 -16.07
N LEU A 174 -25.44 -4.74 -15.46
CA LEU A 174 -26.46 -4.64 -14.42
C LEU A 174 -27.88 -4.88 -14.95
N ARG A 175 -28.18 -4.39 -16.17
CA ARG A 175 -29.45 -4.61 -16.84
C ARG A 175 -29.61 -6.08 -17.23
N ALA A 176 -28.60 -6.69 -17.84
CA ALA A 176 -28.63 -8.10 -18.22
C ALA A 176 -28.85 -9.01 -17.00
N ALA A 177 -28.14 -8.80 -15.90
CA ALA A 177 -28.33 -9.56 -14.67
C ALA A 177 -29.76 -9.43 -14.11
N ARG A 178 -30.33 -8.23 -14.13
CA ARG A 178 -31.74 -8.01 -13.72
C ARG A 178 -32.73 -8.72 -14.63
N SER A 179 -32.51 -8.69 -15.95
CA SER A 179 -33.37 -9.40 -16.92
C SER A 179 -33.34 -10.93 -16.74
N MET A 180 -32.23 -11.46 -16.20
CA MET A 180 -32.11 -12.86 -15.83
C MET A 180 -32.70 -13.17 -14.44
N GLY A 181 -33.37 -12.22 -13.77
CA GLY A 181 -34.00 -12.45 -12.47
C GLY A 181 -33.05 -12.33 -11.27
N ALA A 182 -31.86 -11.75 -11.45
CA ALA A 182 -30.92 -11.59 -10.34
C ALA A 182 -31.51 -10.70 -9.25
N GLY A 183 -31.67 -11.25 -8.03
CA GLY A 183 -32.04 -10.52 -6.84
C GLY A 183 -30.92 -9.61 -6.35
N ARG A 184 -31.21 -8.74 -5.36
CA ARG A 184 -30.25 -7.73 -4.84
C ARG A 184 -28.95 -8.33 -4.30
N LEU A 185 -29.02 -9.45 -3.58
CA LEU A 185 -27.84 -10.15 -3.04
C LEU A 185 -27.01 -10.78 -4.15
N HIS A 186 -27.67 -11.45 -5.10
CA HIS A 186 -27.01 -12.03 -6.26
C HIS A 186 -26.29 -10.95 -7.09
N MET A 187 -26.97 -9.83 -7.35
CA MET A 187 -26.38 -8.66 -8.01
C MET A 187 -25.13 -8.14 -7.27
N PHE A 188 -25.19 -8.10 -5.95
CA PHE A 188 -24.06 -7.61 -5.14
C PHE A 188 -22.85 -8.55 -5.21
N PHE A 189 -23.04 -9.85 -4.94
CA PHE A 189 -21.93 -10.80 -4.84
C PHE A 189 -21.39 -11.29 -6.19
N GLU A 190 -22.22 -11.35 -7.23
CA GLU A 190 -21.81 -11.90 -8.52
C GLU A 190 -21.51 -10.84 -9.59
N VAL A 191 -21.99 -9.61 -9.42
CA VAL A 191 -21.76 -8.55 -10.42
C VAL A 191 -20.99 -7.37 -9.82
N LEU A 192 -21.52 -6.76 -8.75
CA LEU A 192 -20.95 -5.52 -8.19
C LEU A 192 -19.60 -5.77 -7.54
N LEU A 193 -19.50 -6.72 -6.62
CA LEU A 193 -18.29 -6.98 -5.88
C LEU A 193 -17.15 -7.48 -6.79
N PRO A 194 -17.36 -8.48 -7.66
CA PRO A 194 -16.33 -8.90 -8.61
C PRO A 194 -15.93 -7.81 -9.61
N GLY A 195 -16.90 -7.02 -10.11
CA GLY A 195 -16.63 -5.95 -11.06
C GLY A 195 -15.84 -4.79 -10.43
N ALA A 196 -16.06 -4.47 -9.17
CA ALA A 196 -15.35 -3.43 -8.42
C ALA A 196 -14.00 -3.91 -7.86
N LEU A 197 -13.78 -5.22 -7.75
CA LEU A 197 -12.62 -5.83 -7.06
C LEU A 197 -11.26 -5.28 -7.51
N PRO A 198 -10.97 -5.05 -8.80
CA PRO A 198 -9.70 -4.46 -9.22
C PRO A 198 -9.47 -3.05 -8.65
N SER A 199 -10.51 -2.22 -8.64
CA SER A 199 -10.43 -0.86 -8.05
C SER A 199 -10.31 -0.90 -6.53
N ILE A 200 -10.98 -1.83 -5.87
CA ILE A 200 -10.88 -2.09 -4.43
C ILE A 200 -9.44 -2.47 -4.06
N VAL A 201 -8.82 -3.40 -4.79
CA VAL A 201 -7.43 -3.82 -4.54
C VAL A 201 -6.45 -2.67 -4.76
N THR A 202 -6.65 -1.87 -5.80
CA THR A 202 -5.87 -0.64 -6.02
C THR A 202 -6.05 0.34 -4.86
N GLY A 203 -7.28 0.54 -4.41
CA GLY A 203 -7.60 1.38 -3.25
C GLY A 203 -6.97 0.88 -1.96
N LEU A 204 -6.95 -0.44 -1.74
CA LEU A 204 -6.29 -1.06 -0.60
C LEU A 204 -4.78 -0.81 -0.61
N ARG A 205 -4.14 -0.95 -1.77
CA ARG A 205 -2.70 -0.69 -1.93
C ARG A 205 -2.34 0.76 -1.65
N ILE A 206 -3.09 1.69 -2.25
CA ILE A 206 -2.89 3.14 -2.04
C ILE A 206 -3.17 3.50 -0.58
N GLY A 207 -4.27 3.02 -0.03
CA GLY A 207 -4.67 3.26 1.35
C GLY A 207 -3.64 2.73 2.35
N LEU A 208 -3.15 1.50 2.17
CA LEU A 208 -2.11 0.93 3.04
C LEU A 208 -0.81 1.73 2.95
N GLY A 209 -0.45 2.26 1.76
CA GLY A 209 0.69 3.17 1.60
C GLY A 209 0.54 4.47 2.39
N TYR A 210 -0.65 5.04 2.42
CA TYR A 210 -0.95 6.22 3.26
C TYR A 210 -0.98 5.85 4.74
N GLY A 211 -1.60 4.73 5.10
CA GLY A 211 -1.66 4.21 6.47
C GLY A 211 -0.28 3.92 7.05
N TRP A 212 0.63 3.36 6.25
CA TRP A 212 2.00 3.10 6.66
C TRP A 212 2.77 4.38 7.00
N ARG A 213 2.67 5.41 6.17
CA ARG A 213 3.29 6.72 6.44
C ARG A 213 2.66 7.39 7.67
N GLY A 214 1.34 7.30 7.79
CA GLY A 214 0.60 7.78 8.95
C GLY A 214 1.00 7.06 10.24
N LEU A 215 1.19 5.73 10.19
CA LEU A 215 1.69 4.91 11.30
C LEU A 215 3.01 5.45 11.84
N VAL A 216 4.03 5.57 10.94
CA VAL A 216 5.36 6.00 11.35
C VAL A 216 5.32 7.40 11.98
N ALA A 217 4.60 8.33 11.36
CA ALA A 217 4.46 9.69 11.89
C ALA A 217 3.72 9.73 13.23
N ALA A 218 2.66 8.92 13.39
CA ALA A 218 1.92 8.83 14.65
C ALA A 218 2.74 8.15 15.75
N GLU A 219 3.56 7.15 15.42
CA GLU A 219 4.45 6.51 16.39
C GLU A 219 5.55 7.44 16.91
N ILE A 220 6.06 8.35 16.07
CA ILE A 220 7.03 9.38 16.49
C ILE A 220 6.42 10.29 17.57
N ILE A 221 5.14 10.63 17.46
CA ILE A 221 4.51 11.66 18.30
C ILE A 221 3.73 11.04 19.47
N ALA A 222 3.00 9.96 19.22
CA ALA A 222 1.91 9.50 20.09
C ALA A 222 2.14 8.09 20.69
N SER A 223 3.37 7.57 20.65
CA SER A 223 3.62 6.19 21.08
C SER A 223 4.84 6.06 22.00
N SER A 224 4.88 4.98 22.78
CA SER A 224 6.04 4.55 23.60
C SER A 224 6.73 3.29 23.06
N ALA A 225 6.29 2.77 21.91
CA ALA A 225 6.88 1.62 21.23
C ALA A 225 6.53 1.69 19.73
N GLY A 226 7.27 0.99 18.89
CA GLY A 226 7.10 0.97 17.44
C GLY A 226 8.35 1.49 16.73
N LEU A 227 8.43 1.25 15.41
CA LEU A 227 9.59 1.64 14.61
C LEU A 227 9.76 3.15 14.53
N GLY A 228 8.65 3.91 14.44
CA GLY A 228 8.67 5.37 14.47
C GLY A 228 9.13 5.92 15.83
N TYR A 229 8.71 5.29 16.93
CA TYR A 229 9.19 5.63 18.26
C TYR A 229 10.69 5.34 18.42
N ALA A 230 11.17 4.17 17.97
CA ALA A 230 12.59 3.84 18.00
C ALA A 230 13.44 4.86 17.23
N LEU A 231 12.95 5.29 16.07
CA LEU A 231 13.58 6.35 15.27
C LEU A 231 13.66 7.68 16.05
N PHE A 232 12.57 8.09 16.68
CA PHE A 232 12.50 9.32 17.45
C PHE A 232 13.42 9.27 18.69
N LEU A 233 13.40 8.15 19.42
CA LEU A 233 14.27 7.96 20.59
C LEU A 233 15.75 8.07 20.20
N ALA A 234 16.16 7.33 19.16
CA ALA A 234 17.52 7.39 18.64
C ALA A 234 17.93 8.81 18.18
N GLN A 235 17.00 9.58 17.61
CA GLN A 235 17.23 10.98 17.24
C GLN A 235 17.49 11.84 18.47
N THR A 236 16.74 11.66 19.56
CA THR A 236 16.94 12.43 20.81
C THR A 236 18.24 12.08 21.52
N GLU A 237 18.73 10.86 21.31
CA GLU A 237 20.00 10.36 21.85
C GLU A 237 21.21 10.68 20.93
N PHE A 238 20.98 11.33 19.78
CA PHE A 238 22.00 11.60 18.75
C PHE A 238 22.69 10.34 18.20
N SER A 239 22.00 9.19 18.23
CA SER A 239 22.44 7.90 17.71
C SER A 239 22.03 7.74 16.24
N THR A 240 22.77 8.41 15.34
CA THR A 240 22.41 8.48 13.90
C THR A 240 22.47 7.11 13.21
N ASP A 241 23.31 6.21 13.67
CA ASP A 241 23.40 4.80 13.24
C ASP A 241 22.09 4.06 13.48
N VAL A 242 21.47 4.21 14.67
CA VAL A 242 20.17 3.63 15.01
C VAL A 242 19.04 4.30 14.23
N VAL A 243 19.10 5.63 14.03
CA VAL A 243 18.12 6.35 13.20
C VAL A 243 18.09 5.78 11.78
N ILE A 244 19.25 5.65 11.13
CA ILE A 244 19.35 5.10 9.78
C ILE A 244 18.92 3.62 9.76
N THR A 245 19.30 2.84 10.77
CA THR A 245 18.86 1.46 10.92
C THR A 245 17.33 1.36 10.96
N ALA A 246 16.67 2.16 11.78
CA ALA A 246 15.21 2.20 11.86
C ALA A 246 14.57 2.63 10.52
N MET A 247 15.12 3.63 9.83
CA MET A 247 14.65 4.04 8.49
C MET A 247 14.75 2.91 7.47
N VAL A 248 15.87 2.18 7.45
CA VAL A 248 16.08 1.03 6.55
C VAL A 248 15.07 -0.08 6.86
N ILE A 249 14.87 -0.40 8.14
CA ILE A 249 13.89 -1.41 8.58
C ILE A 249 12.47 -1.02 8.13
N ILE A 250 12.06 0.23 8.34
CA ILE A 250 10.75 0.76 7.91
C ILE A 250 10.57 0.60 6.40
N GLY A 251 11.60 0.95 5.62
CA GLY A 251 11.57 0.84 4.15
C GLY A 251 11.54 -0.62 3.66
N VAL A 252 12.37 -1.49 4.24
CA VAL A 252 12.40 -2.93 3.91
C VAL A 252 11.07 -3.59 4.28
N LEU A 253 10.53 -3.29 5.46
CA LEU A 253 9.26 -3.86 5.90
C LEU A 253 8.10 -3.46 4.97
N TRP A 254 8.04 -2.19 4.56
CA TRP A 254 7.10 -1.75 3.54
C TRP A 254 7.24 -2.53 2.22
N LEU A 255 8.47 -2.69 1.75
CA LEU A 255 8.75 -3.42 0.51
C LEU A 255 8.35 -4.90 0.60
N VAL A 256 8.58 -5.53 1.76
CA VAL A 256 8.15 -6.90 2.04
C VAL A 256 6.63 -7.01 2.05
N MET A 257 5.94 -6.10 2.75
CA MET A 257 4.48 -6.05 2.77
C MET A 257 3.88 -5.84 1.37
N ASP A 258 4.42 -4.89 0.60
CA ASP A 258 3.94 -4.63 -0.77
C ASP A 258 4.12 -5.87 -1.66
N ARG A 259 5.29 -6.51 -1.61
CA ARG A 259 5.59 -7.67 -2.46
C ARG A 259 4.89 -8.96 -2.07
N LEU A 260 4.77 -9.23 -0.76
CA LEU A 260 4.21 -10.49 -0.26
C LEU A 260 2.69 -10.45 -0.14
N LEU A 261 2.09 -9.29 0.19
CA LEU A 261 0.65 -9.18 0.42
C LEU A 261 -0.05 -8.50 -0.77
N LEU A 262 0.41 -7.32 -1.18
CA LEU A 262 -0.33 -6.49 -2.13
C LEU A 262 -0.12 -6.90 -3.59
N ALA A 263 1.11 -7.14 -4.00
CA ALA A 263 1.42 -7.50 -5.38
C ALA A 263 0.77 -8.83 -5.83
N PRO A 264 0.75 -9.93 -5.04
CA PRO A 264 0.04 -11.14 -5.45
C PRO A 264 -1.49 -10.96 -5.46
N LEU A 265 -2.03 -10.14 -4.54
CA LEU A 265 -3.46 -9.83 -4.51
C LEU A 265 -3.87 -9.08 -5.79
N GLU A 266 -3.12 -8.05 -6.17
CA GLU A 266 -3.34 -7.27 -7.39
C GLU A 266 -3.23 -8.13 -8.65
N ARG A 267 -2.19 -8.97 -8.76
CA ARG A 267 -2.01 -9.87 -9.91
C ARG A 267 -3.15 -10.86 -10.07
N ARG A 268 -3.60 -11.49 -8.98
CA ARG A 268 -4.72 -12.45 -9.02
C ARG A 268 -6.04 -11.81 -9.41
N THR A 269 -6.22 -10.53 -9.08
CA THR A 269 -7.46 -9.80 -9.30
C THR A 269 -7.50 -9.16 -10.69
N VAL A 270 -6.47 -8.41 -11.06
CA VAL A 270 -6.40 -7.68 -12.34
C VAL A 270 -6.15 -8.61 -13.53
N GLU A 271 -5.30 -9.64 -13.38
CA GLU A 271 -4.98 -10.57 -14.48
C GLU A 271 -6.12 -11.53 -14.79
N ARG A 272 -6.93 -11.93 -13.83
CA ARG A 272 -8.08 -12.83 -14.04
C ARG A 272 -9.23 -12.16 -14.79
N TRP A 273 -9.41 -10.85 -14.65
CA TRP A 273 -10.56 -10.11 -15.20
C TRP A 273 -10.24 -9.35 -16.47
N GLY A 274 -9.11 -9.63 -17.14
CA GLY A 274 -8.88 -9.24 -18.55
C GLY A 274 -8.65 -7.75 -18.80
N MET A 275 -8.38 -6.92 -17.80
CA MET A 275 -8.04 -5.51 -17.99
C MET A 275 -6.55 -5.30 -18.35
N LYS A 276 -5.99 -6.14 -19.22
CA LYS A 276 -4.73 -5.86 -19.92
C LYS A 276 -5.05 -4.99 -21.13
N GLY A 277 -5.08 -3.68 -20.96
CA GLY A 277 -5.32 -2.85 -22.12
C GLY A 277 -5.44 -1.36 -21.87
N ALA A 278 -4.56 -0.77 -21.09
CA ALA A 278 -4.39 0.70 -21.11
C ALA A 278 -3.10 1.13 -20.36
N THR A 279 -1.96 0.56 -20.71
CA THR A 279 -0.65 1.20 -20.47
C THR A 279 0.31 0.70 -21.54
N SER A 280 0.28 1.36 -22.67
CA SER A 280 1.40 1.46 -23.63
C SER A 280 1.75 2.92 -23.76
#